data_6debda9ee4590d612b72b4a2db2a26d1
#
_entry.id   6debda9ee4590d612b72b4a2db2a26d1
#
_cell.length_a   1.000
_cell.length_b   1.000
_cell.length_c   1.000
_cell.angle_alpha   90.00
_cell.angle_beta   90.00
_cell.angle_gamma   90.00
#
_symmetry.space_group_name_H-M   'P 1'
#
loop_
_entity.id
_entity.type
_entity.pdbx_description
1 polymer ?
#
loop_
_entity_poly.entity_id
_entity_poly.type
_entity_poly.pdbx_seq_one_letter_code
_entity_poly.pdbx_strand_id
1 'polypeptide(L)'
;MAVHRASDEAVRWATGDPGMAASRIAFTLTDSDYNTDIYLIDSYGENLQRVTNFRDITLSPAWSPDGSKIAYMSYKETGFPRIYEFTLVTREERMLPEVRGAGDYITPTYSPDGSTLAFSVLGSGRSGVFTYNVERDCCLTYLSGGQWYDLSP
;
A
#
# COMPACT_ATOMS: atom_id res chain seq x y z
N MET A 1 0.84 23.54 -5.14
CA MET A 1 2.02 22.72 -4.79
C MET A 1 3.27 23.53 -4.40
N ALA A 2 3.70 24.55 -5.12
CA ALA A 2 4.91 25.31 -4.76
C ALA A 2 4.84 25.99 -3.38
N VAL A 3 3.71 26.62 -3.05
CA VAL A 3 3.50 27.31 -1.76
C VAL A 3 3.55 26.31 -0.58
N HIS A 4 3.01 25.11 -0.76
CA HIS A 4 2.94 24.10 0.29
C HIS A 4 4.30 23.47 0.58
N ARG A 5 5.13 23.26 -0.45
CA ARG A 5 6.52 22.84 -0.26
C ARG A 5 7.35 23.91 0.46
N ALA A 6 7.12 25.19 0.16
CA ALA A 6 7.78 26.27 0.87
C ALA A 6 7.33 26.35 2.34
N SER A 7 6.05 26.09 2.62
CA SER A 7 5.53 25.98 3.98
C SER A 7 6.16 24.80 4.74
N ASP A 8 6.26 23.63 4.12
CA ASP A 8 6.87 22.44 4.74
C ASP A 8 8.36 22.67 5.02
N GLU A 9 9.05 23.34 4.12
CA GLU A 9 10.46 23.69 4.30
C GLU A 9 10.66 24.71 5.44
N ALA A 10 9.76 25.68 5.60
CA ALA A 10 9.77 26.62 6.72
C ALA A 10 9.50 25.91 8.06
N VAL A 11 8.56 24.96 8.11
CA VAL A 11 8.30 24.12 9.29
C VAL A 11 9.55 23.33 9.65
N ARG A 12 10.13 22.64 8.67
CA ARG A 12 11.36 21.85 8.86
C ARG A 12 12.53 22.69 9.39
N TRP A 13 12.67 23.90 8.86
CA TRP A 13 13.70 24.82 9.33
C TRP A 13 13.48 25.28 10.78
N ALA A 14 12.23 25.49 11.17
CA ALA A 14 11.88 26.00 12.50
C ALA A 14 11.84 24.91 13.58
N THR A 15 11.43 23.70 13.25
CA THR A 15 11.15 22.61 14.22
C THR A 15 12.09 21.41 14.09
N GLY A 16 12.78 21.26 12.95
CA GLY A 16 13.54 20.04 12.62
C GLY A 16 12.68 18.92 12.02
N ASP A 17 11.35 19.01 12.14
CA ASP A 17 10.42 17.98 11.65
C ASP A 17 9.93 18.29 10.22
N PRO A 18 9.63 17.27 9.40
CA PRO A 18 9.07 17.48 8.07
C PRO A 18 7.67 18.10 8.19
N GLY A 19 7.40 19.12 7.38
CA GLY A 19 6.05 19.67 7.23
C GLY A 19 5.12 18.68 6.51
N MET A 20 3.82 18.87 6.68
CA MET A 20 2.78 18.01 6.09
C MET A 20 1.95 18.71 5.01
N ALA A 21 2.28 19.97 4.71
CA ALA A 21 1.46 20.79 3.82
C ALA A 21 1.44 20.29 2.36
N ALA A 22 2.50 19.64 1.87
CA ALA A 22 2.57 19.04 0.54
C ALA A 22 2.28 17.53 0.54
N SER A 23 1.76 16.97 1.63
CA SER A 23 1.45 15.54 1.72
C SER A 23 0.21 15.16 0.91
N ARG A 24 0.14 13.90 0.50
CA ARG A 24 -1.01 13.28 -0.16
C ARG A 24 -1.54 12.12 0.63
N ILE A 25 -2.84 11.95 0.58
CA ILE A 25 -3.56 10.86 1.25
C ILE A 25 -3.95 9.85 0.17
N ALA A 26 -3.60 8.57 0.39
CA ALA A 26 -4.12 7.45 -0.39
C ALA A 26 -5.30 6.83 0.35
N PHE A 27 -6.40 6.61 -0.35
CA PHE A 27 -7.61 6.06 0.23
C PHE A 27 -8.42 5.29 -0.82
N THR A 28 -9.45 4.59 -0.39
CA THR A 28 -10.36 3.85 -1.26
C THR A 28 -11.69 4.57 -1.41
N LEU A 29 -12.22 4.58 -2.62
CA LEU A 29 -13.62 4.94 -2.89
C LEU A 29 -14.35 3.76 -3.51
N THR A 30 -15.58 3.55 -3.05
CA THR A 30 -16.51 2.56 -3.59
C THR A 30 -17.51 3.26 -4.49
N ASP A 31 -17.71 2.74 -5.71
CA ASP A 31 -18.71 3.23 -6.65
C ASP A 31 -20.11 2.61 -6.40
N SER A 32 -21.09 2.99 -7.23
CA SER A 32 -22.47 2.47 -7.14
C SER A 32 -22.58 0.97 -7.45
N ASP A 33 -21.62 0.40 -8.14
CA ASP A 33 -21.57 -1.00 -8.53
C ASP A 33 -20.74 -1.85 -7.55
N TYR A 34 -20.38 -1.27 -6.39
CA TYR A 34 -19.56 -1.86 -5.33
C TYR A 34 -18.10 -2.15 -5.73
N ASN A 35 -17.63 -1.60 -6.84
CA ASN A 35 -16.19 -1.63 -7.14
C ASN A 35 -15.46 -0.63 -6.25
N THR A 36 -14.29 -0.98 -5.78
CA THR A 36 -13.44 -0.10 -4.98
C THR A 36 -12.13 0.15 -5.69
N ASP A 37 -11.72 1.41 -5.72
CA ASP A 37 -10.48 1.84 -6.32
C ASP A 37 -9.67 2.74 -5.39
N ILE A 38 -8.36 2.76 -5.63
CA ILE A 38 -7.43 3.63 -4.91
C ILE A 38 -7.45 5.02 -5.54
N TYR A 39 -7.59 6.02 -4.68
CA TYR A 39 -7.53 7.43 -5.02
C TYR A 39 -6.44 8.13 -4.20
N LEU A 40 -5.92 9.20 -4.76
CA LEU A 40 -5.03 10.16 -4.10
C LEU A 40 -5.70 11.51 -4.02
N ILE A 41 -5.49 12.20 -2.92
CA ILE A 41 -5.93 13.58 -2.72
C ILE A 41 -4.84 14.33 -1.95
N ASP A 42 -4.70 15.62 -2.21
CA ASP A 42 -3.81 16.47 -1.41
C ASP A 42 -4.39 16.66 -0.01
N SER A 43 -3.53 16.96 0.97
CA SER A 43 -3.92 17.14 2.37
C SER A 43 -4.99 18.22 2.61
N TYR A 44 -5.24 19.10 1.63
CA TYR A 44 -6.33 20.11 1.70
C TYR A 44 -7.62 19.70 0.99
N GLY A 45 -7.70 18.48 0.45
CA GLY A 45 -8.89 18.01 -0.27
C GLY A 45 -8.92 18.40 -1.75
N GLU A 46 -7.81 18.86 -2.33
CA GLU A 46 -7.70 19.20 -3.74
C GLU A 46 -6.99 18.09 -4.54
N ASN A 47 -6.99 18.21 -5.88
CA ASN A 47 -6.27 17.33 -6.81
C ASN A 47 -6.62 15.85 -6.65
N LEU A 48 -7.91 15.53 -6.51
CA LEU A 48 -8.38 14.14 -6.49
C LEU A 48 -7.97 13.41 -7.77
N GLN A 49 -7.23 12.33 -7.61
CA GLN A 49 -6.71 11.51 -8.71
C GLN A 49 -7.04 10.03 -8.47
N ARG A 50 -7.67 9.38 -9.44
CA ARG A 50 -7.87 7.93 -9.44
C ARG A 50 -6.57 7.23 -9.88
N VAL A 51 -6.11 6.28 -9.07
CA VAL A 51 -4.88 5.49 -9.32
C VAL A 51 -5.22 4.19 -10.04
N THR A 52 -6.23 3.47 -9.56
CA THR A 52 -6.67 2.17 -10.11
C THR A 52 -8.03 2.29 -10.79
N ASN A 53 -8.34 1.38 -11.72
CA ASN A 53 -9.61 1.32 -12.44
C ASN A 53 -9.87 -0.12 -12.93
N PHE A 54 -10.05 -1.05 -11.98
CA PHE A 54 -10.12 -2.48 -12.34
C PHE A 54 -11.56 -3.02 -12.38
N ARG A 55 -12.55 -2.26 -11.95
CA ARG A 55 -13.94 -2.71 -11.76
C ARG A 55 -14.02 -3.95 -10.87
N ASP A 56 -13.27 -3.93 -9.79
CA ASP A 56 -13.17 -5.00 -8.80
C ASP A 56 -12.85 -4.37 -7.44
N ILE A 57 -12.73 -5.21 -6.41
CA ILE A 57 -12.42 -4.76 -5.06
C ILE A 57 -10.91 -4.52 -4.93
N THR A 58 -10.52 -3.28 -4.62
CA THR A 58 -9.14 -2.86 -4.36
C THR A 58 -9.08 -2.06 -3.07
N LEU A 59 -8.33 -2.53 -2.08
CA LEU A 59 -8.34 -2.01 -0.71
C LEU A 59 -6.93 -1.85 -0.12
N SER A 60 -6.88 -1.23 1.06
CA SER A 60 -5.69 -1.15 1.92
C SER A 60 -4.46 -0.56 1.23
N PRO A 61 -4.54 0.68 0.69
CA PRO A 61 -3.37 1.32 0.12
C PRO A 61 -2.32 1.65 1.20
N ALA A 62 -1.06 1.39 0.89
CA ALA A 62 0.10 1.73 1.72
C ALA A 62 1.16 2.45 0.88
N TRP A 63 1.60 3.61 1.35
CA TRP A 63 2.66 4.38 0.71
C TRP A 63 4.04 3.77 0.93
N SER A 64 4.87 3.76 -0.11
CA SER A 64 6.32 3.64 0.10
C SER A 64 6.85 4.89 0.82
N PRO A 65 7.88 4.76 1.67
CA PRO A 65 8.40 5.90 2.45
C PRO A 65 8.89 7.08 1.61
N ASP A 66 9.36 6.82 0.40
CA ASP A 66 9.79 7.83 -0.57
C ASP A 66 8.63 8.47 -1.36
N GLY A 67 7.41 7.97 -1.19
CA GLY A 67 6.21 8.45 -1.88
C GLY A 67 6.17 8.14 -3.38
N SER A 68 7.02 7.25 -3.89
CA SER A 68 7.07 6.90 -5.31
C SER A 68 6.10 5.78 -5.70
N LYS A 69 5.71 4.95 -4.73
CA LYS A 69 4.90 3.75 -4.95
C LYS A 69 3.75 3.63 -3.95
N ILE A 70 2.76 2.84 -4.34
CA ILE A 70 1.64 2.42 -3.48
C ILE A 70 1.52 0.91 -3.58
N ALA A 71 1.57 0.22 -2.43
CA ALA A 71 1.16 -1.16 -2.32
C ALA A 71 -0.33 -1.22 -1.96
N TYR A 72 -1.03 -2.22 -2.46
CA TYR A 72 -2.45 -2.41 -2.17
C TYR A 72 -2.89 -3.86 -2.38
N MET A 73 -4.05 -4.20 -1.84
CA MET A 73 -4.71 -5.48 -2.04
C MET A 73 -5.77 -5.36 -3.15
N SER A 74 -5.85 -6.35 -4.05
CA SER A 74 -6.91 -6.42 -5.07
C SER A 74 -7.27 -7.85 -5.46
N TYR A 75 -8.52 -8.04 -5.90
CA TYR A 75 -9.06 -9.30 -6.41
C TYR A 75 -8.94 -9.44 -7.94
N LYS A 76 -8.51 -8.40 -8.64
CA LYS A 76 -8.64 -8.16 -10.08
C LYS A 76 -8.20 -9.27 -11.04
N GLU A 77 -7.26 -10.14 -10.66
CA GLU A 77 -6.72 -11.16 -11.60
C GLU A 77 -7.10 -12.58 -11.22
N THR A 78 -7.14 -12.87 -9.94
CA THR A 78 -7.24 -14.25 -9.44
C THR A 78 -8.59 -14.58 -8.83
N GLY A 79 -9.44 -13.56 -8.59
CA GLY A 79 -10.66 -13.71 -7.78
C GLY A 79 -10.38 -13.95 -6.29
N PHE A 80 -9.11 -13.91 -5.90
CA PHE A 80 -8.64 -13.94 -4.52
C PHE A 80 -7.77 -12.72 -4.25
N PRO A 81 -7.77 -12.15 -3.03
CA PRO A 81 -6.98 -10.97 -2.74
C PRO A 81 -5.48 -11.25 -2.84
N ARG A 82 -4.79 -10.42 -3.59
CA ARG A 82 -3.34 -10.43 -3.78
C ARG A 82 -2.78 -9.04 -3.54
N ILE A 83 -1.50 -8.96 -3.19
CA ILE A 83 -0.81 -7.68 -3.03
C ILE A 83 -0.17 -7.27 -4.36
N TYR A 84 -0.41 -6.03 -4.70
CA TYR A 84 0.17 -5.35 -5.87
C TYR A 84 1.00 -4.17 -5.43
N GLU A 85 2.04 -3.86 -6.19
CA GLU A 85 2.85 -2.65 -6.06
C GLU A 85 2.69 -1.83 -7.34
N PHE A 86 2.30 -0.56 -7.19
CA PHE A 86 2.10 0.38 -8.30
C PHE A 86 3.09 1.53 -8.19
N THR A 87 3.85 1.79 -9.26
CA THR A 87 4.79 2.90 -9.37
C THR A 87 4.09 4.11 -9.98
N LEU A 88 4.04 5.23 -9.27
CA LEU A 88 3.26 6.41 -9.67
C LEU A 88 3.79 7.10 -10.93
N VAL A 89 5.10 7.14 -11.12
CA VAL A 89 5.73 7.84 -12.26
C VAL A 89 5.61 7.05 -13.55
N THR A 90 5.98 5.76 -13.52
CA THR A 90 5.94 4.89 -14.71
C THR A 90 4.56 4.32 -14.97
N ARG A 91 3.67 4.33 -13.96
CA ARG A 91 2.37 3.66 -13.94
C ARG A 91 2.45 2.15 -14.14
N GLU A 92 3.62 1.60 -13.87
CA GLU A 92 3.84 0.15 -13.89
C GLU A 92 3.32 -0.46 -12.60
N GLU A 93 2.80 -1.66 -12.76
CA GLU A 93 2.24 -2.44 -11.68
C GLU A 93 2.82 -3.85 -11.71
N ARG A 94 3.02 -4.42 -10.53
CA ARG A 94 3.40 -5.81 -10.38
C ARG A 94 2.65 -6.47 -9.23
N MET A 95 2.30 -7.73 -9.39
CA MET A 95 1.79 -8.57 -8.31
C MET A 95 2.99 -9.14 -7.51
N LEU A 96 2.87 -9.20 -6.19
CA LEU A 96 3.86 -9.87 -5.35
C LEU A 96 3.79 -11.40 -5.54
N PRO A 97 4.91 -12.11 -5.36
CA PRO A 97 4.95 -13.57 -5.47
C PRO A 97 4.00 -14.27 -4.51
N GLU A 98 3.42 -15.37 -4.97
CA GLU A 98 2.53 -16.17 -4.16
C GLU A 98 3.26 -17.16 -3.25
N VAL A 99 2.80 -17.27 -2.02
CA VAL A 99 3.15 -18.37 -1.11
C VAL A 99 2.30 -19.59 -1.49
N ARG A 100 2.94 -20.70 -1.82
CA ARG A 100 2.20 -21.94 -2.18
C ARG A 100 1.27 -22.39 -1.05
N GLY A 101 0.01 -22.58 -1.39
CA GLY A 101 -1.02 -23.03 -0.43
C GLY A 101 -1.48 -21.97 0.55
N ALA A 102 -1.07 -20.71 0.35
CA ALA A 102 -1.55 -19.59 1.13
C ALA A 102 -2.94 -19.15 0.63
N GLY A 103 -3.70 -18.53 1.53
CA GLY A 103 -5.01 -17.97 1.25
C GLY A 103 -4.95 -16.53 0.74
N ASP A 104 -5.69 -15.67 1.41
CA ASP A 104 -5.89 -14.26 1.04
C ASP A 104 -4.78 -13.37 1.58
N TYR A 105 -4.27 -12.48 0.73
CA TYR A 105 -3.22 -11.52 1.08
C TYR A 105 -3.85 -10.17 1.37
N ILE A 106 -3.61 -9.64 2.55
CA ILE A 106 -4.24 -8.40 3.02
C ILE A 106 -3.25 -7.48 3.72
N THR A 107 -3.64 -6.21 3.91
CA THR A 107 -2.98 -5.21 4.75
C THR A 107 -1.47 -5.06 4.50
N PRO A 108 -1.04 -4.67 3.27
CA PRO A 108 0.37 -4.40 3.01
C PRO A 108 0.86 -3.17 3.78
N THR A 109 2.12 -3.20 4.23
CA THR A 109 2.81 -2.04 4.79
C THR A 109 4.30 -2.09 4.46
N TYR A 110 4.90 -0.95 4.16
CA TYR A 110 6.34 -0.86 3.89
C TYR A 110 7.14 -0.72 5.19
N SER A 111 8.36 -1.27 5.17
CA SER A 111 9.37 -0.93 6.17
C SER A 111 9.78 0.56 6.03
N PRO A 112 10.30 1.19 7.10
CA PRO A 112 10.69 2.60 7.06
C PRO A 112 11.74 2.96 6.00
N ASP A 113 12.58 2.01 5.61
CA ASP A 113 13.57 2.15 4.55
C ASP A 113 13.03 1.85 3.14
N GLY A 114 11.79 1.36 3.02
CA GLY A 114 11.16 1.02 1.76
C GLY A 114 11.62 -0.28 1.11
N SER A 115 12.60 -0.97 1.68
CA SER A 115 13.18 -2.17 1.09
C SER A 115 12.31 -3.42 1.20
N THR A 116 11.45 -3.45 2.20
CA THR A 116 10.64 -4.61 2.57
C THR A 116 9.17 -4.25 2.66
N LEU A 117 8.31 -5.13 2.18
CA LEU A 117 6.87 -5.07 2.37
C LEU A 117 6.44 -6.19 3.31
N ALA A 118 5.73 -5.83 4.38
CA ALA A 118 5.04 -6.76 5.25
C ALA A 118 3.57 -6.84 4.87
N PHE A 119 2.95 -8.01 5.00
CA PHE A 119 1.53 -8.24 4.74
C PHE A 119 1.04 -9.46 5.48
N SER A 120 -0.27 -9.53 5.73
CA SER A 120 -0.89 -10.69 6.33
C SER A 120 -1.42 -11.64 5.26
N VAL A 121 -1.31 -12.94 5.54
CA VAL A 121 -1.88 -14.00 4.71
C VAL A 121 -2.88 -14.80 5.53
N LEU A 122 -4.12 -14.87 5.05
CA LEU A 122 -5.21 -15.64 5.65
C LEU A 122 -5.31 -16.99 4.95
N GLY A 123 -5.05 -18.06 5.67
CA GLY A 123 -5.25 -19.44 5.18
C GLY A 123 -6.40 -20.14 5.89
N SER A 124 -6.70 -21.38 5.49
CA SER A 124 -7.75 -22.20 6.11
C SER A 124 -7.40 -22.51 7.57
N GLY A 125 -7.94 -21.68 8.49
CA GLY A 125 -7.80 -21.83 9.94
C GLY A 125 -6.55 -21.21 10.55
N ARG A 126 -5.72 -20.47 9.79
CA ARG A 126 -4.54 -19.77 10.28
C ARG A 126 -4.31 -18.48 9.52
N SER A 127 -3.83 -17.45 10.21
CA SER A 127 -3.25 -16.27 9.59
C SER A 127 -1.80 -16.10 10.01
N GLY A 128 -1.03 -15.36 9.24
CA GLY A 128 0.35 -15.08 9.58
C GLY A 128 0.88 -13.88 8.84
N VAL A 129 1.87 -13.21 9.43
CA VAL A 129 2.56 -12.08 8.82
C VAL A 129 3.75 -12.60 8.01
N PHE A 130 3.86 -12.11 6.80
CA PHE A 130 4.97 -12.37 5.87
C PHE A 130 5.68 -11.07 5.53
N THR A 131 6.95 -11.20 5.17
CA THR A 131 7.72 -10.11 4.59
C THR A 131 8.30 -10.51 3.24
N TYR A 132 8.45 -9.54 2.37
CA TYR A 132 9.05 -9.69 1.05
C TYR A 132 9.98 -8.51 0.75
N ASN A 133 11.22 -8.80 0.33
CA ASN A 133 12.13 -7.73 -0.07
C ASN A 133 11.79 -7.26 -1.48
N VAL A 134 11.23 -6.06 -1.57
CA VAL A 134 10.71 -5.50 -2.84
C VAL A 134 11.80 -4.89 -3.73
N GLU A 135 12.94 -4.53 -3.16
CA GLU A 135 14.09 -4.03 -3.94
C GLU A 135 14.83 -5.14 -4.65
N ARG A 136 15.06 -6.26 -3.93
CA ARG A 136 15.79 -7.41 -4.46
C ARG A 136 14.92 -8.41 -5.18
N ASP A 137 13.61 -8.20 -5.13
CA ASP A 137 12.58 -9.10 -5.69
C ASP A 137 12.74 -10.54 -5.18
N CYS A 138 12.92 -10.71 -3.86
CA CYS A 138 13.19 -12.00 -3.23
C CYS A 138 12.78 -12.07 -1.76
N CYS A 139 13.13 -13.20 -1.17
CA CYS A 139 13.24 -13.36 0.28
C CYS A 139 11.89 -13.25 1.00
N LEU A 140 10.89 -13.95 0.44
CA LEU A 140 9.60 -14.13 1.12
C LEU A 140 9.82 -14.91 2.41
N THR A 141 9.57 -14.26 3.55
CA THR A 141 9.84 -14.80 4.88
C THR A 141 8.58 -14.79 5.71
N TYR A 142 8.33 -15.89 6.39
CA TYR A 142 7.27 -16.01 7.38
C TYR A 142 7.76 -15.48 8.72
N LEU A 143 7.10 -14.47 9.29
CA LEU A 143 7.51 -13.84 10.55
C LEU A 143 6.77 -14.38 11.76
N SER A 144 5.44 -14.48 11.64
CA SER A 144 4.61 -14.89 12.75
C SER A 144 3.51 -15.83 12.29
N GLY A 145 3.30 -16.87 13.04
CA GLY A 145 2.21 -17.79 12.83
C GLY A 145 2.13 -18.76 13.99
N GLY A 146 1.04 -18.72 14.64
CA GLY A 146 0.74 -19.57 15.76
C GLY A 146 -0.69 -20.07 15.68
N GLN A 147 -1.27 -20.28 16.85
CA GLN A 147 -2.69 -20.59 17.01
C GLN A 147 -3.59 -19.34 16.97
N TRP A 148 -3.00 -18.14 16.76
CA TRP A 148 -3.67 -16.85 16.80
C TRP A 148 -3.82 -16.25 15.40
N TYR A 149 -4.76 -15.32 15.24
CA TYR A 149 -4.97 -14.59 14.00
C TYR A 149 -4.15 -13.28 14.04
N ASP A 150 -3.06 -13.24 13.29
CA ASP A 150 -2.26 -12.03 13.08
C ASP A 150 -2.78 -11.33 11.82
N LEU A 151 -3.47 -10.19 11.98
CA LEU A 151 -4.24 -9.55 10.90
C LEU A 151 -3.66 -8.24 10.39
N SER A 152 -2.68 -7.66 11.10
CA SER A 152 -2.09 -6.39 10.71
C SER A 152 -0.62 -6.32 11.10
N PRO A 153 0.28 -6.19 10.13
CA PRO A 153 1.69 -5.93 10.39
C PRO A 153 1.94 -4.50 10.86
#